data_29718497aa4f68ec2f6667c377cd818f
#
_entry.id   29718497aa4f68ec2f6667c377cd818f
#
_cell.length_a   1.000
_cell.length_b   1.000
_cell.length_c   1.000
_cell.angle_alpha   90.00
_cell.angle_beta   90.00
_cell.angle_gamma   90.00
#
_symmetry.space_group_name_H-M   'P 1'
#
loop_
_entity.id
_entity.type
_entity.pdbx_description
1 polymer ?
#
loop_
_entity_poly.entity_id
_entity_poly.type
_entity_poly.pdbx_seq_one_letter_code
_entity_poly.pdbx_strand_id
1 'polypeptide(L)'
;PWRAEKFTKEEWIKQYIRARYGTDDESIWQAWQILANGIYNCPAGNNQQGPHESIFCGRPSLNNFQASSWSKMCNYYDPTTTAEAARLMVSVAHKYRGNNNFEYDLVDITRQAIADRARIVYNYAVADFKSFDKKSYATHTRQFLELLIMQDKLLGTRKEFKVGNWIQQARNLGSTSEEKDL
;
A
#
# COMPACT_ATOMS: atom_id res chain seq x y z
N PRO A 1 -2.61 -26.40 6.74
CA PRO A 1 -3.67 -26.25 5.75
C PRO A 1 -4.28 -27.58 5.34
N TRP A 2 -3.65 -28.71 5.66
CA TRP A 2 -4.10 -30.07 5.34
C TRP A 2 -4.83 -30.75 6.49
N ARG A 3 -5.09 -30.04 7.59
CA ARG A 3 -5.85 -30.55 8.73
C ARG A 3 -7.34 -30.36 8.51
N ALA A 4 -8.13 -31.34 8.92
CA ALA A 4 -9.59 -31.32 8.82
C ALA A 4 -10.28 -30.31 9.77
N GLU A 5 -9.53 -29.67 10.65
CA GLU A 5 -10.06 -28.67 11.59
C GLU A 5 -10.49 -27.42 10.83
N LYS A 6 -11.74 -27.03 10.99
CA LYS A 6 -12.29 -25.82 10.43
C LYS A 6 -11.90 -24.64 11.32
N PHE A 7 -11.10 -23.71 10.78
CA PHE A 7 -10.83 -22.43 11.42
C PHE A 7 -11.83 -21.39 10.92
N THR A 8 -12.27 -20.52 11.81
CA THR A 8 -12.90 -19.27 11.39
C THR A 8 -11.82 -18.28 10.89
N LYS A 9 -12.23 -17.30 10.10
CA LYS A 9 -11.35 -16.24 9.64
C LYS A 9 -10.72 -15.49 10.82
N GLU A 10 -11.51 -15.24 11.85
CA GLU A 10 -11.11 -14.55 13.07
C GLU A 10 -10.04 -15.34 13.84
N GLU A 11 -10.24 -16.63 14.02
CA GLU A 11 -9.29 -17.52 14.70
C GLU A 11 -7.97 -17.59 13.93
N TRP A 12 -8.04 -17.66 12.60
CA TRP A 12 -6.85 -17.65 11.76
C TRP A 12 -6.05 -16.35 11.90
N ILE A 13 -6.73 -15.19 11.88
CA ILE A 13 -6.07 -13.88 12.03
C ILE A 13 -5.41 -13.76 13.41
N LYS A 14 -6.07 -14.21 14.49
CA LYS A 14 -5.47 -14.26 15.83
C LYS A 14 -4.21 -15.10 15.87
N GLN A 15 -4.25 -16.30 15.30
CA GLN A 15 -3.07 -17.17 15.21
C GLN A 15 -1.95 -16.55 14.37
N TYR A 16 -2.29 -15.88 13.27
CA TYR A 16 -1.33 -15.17 12.45
C TYR A 16 -0.63 -14.06 13.24
N ILE A 17 -1.37 -13.23 13.98
CA ILE A 17 -0.82 -12.14 14.80
C ILE A 17 0.12 -12.70 15.87
N ARG A 18 -0.28 -13.76 16.57
CA ARG A 18 0.57 -14.43 17.56
C ARG A 18 1.87 -14.97 16.96
N ALA A 19 1.75 -15.68 15.84
CA ALA A 19 2.92 -16.25 15.16
C ALA A 19 3.85 -15.17 14.59
N ARG A 20 3.30 -14.07 14.10
CA ARG A 20 4.05 -13.02 13.40
C ARG A 20 4.65 -11.98 14.35
N TYR A 21 3.92 -11.58 15.37
CA TYR A 21 4.32 -10.50 16.28
C TYR A 21 4.53 -10.94 17.72
N GLY A 22 4.12 -12.14 18.08
CA GLY A 22 4.22 -12.66 19.46
C GLY A 22 3.25 -12.01 20.43
N THR A 23 2.06 -11.57 19.98
CA THR A 23 1.11 -10.80 20.79
C THR A 23 -0.34 -11.10 20.49
N ASP A 24 -1.22 -10.68 21.39
CA ASP A 24 -2.69 -10.66 21.23
C ASP A 24 -3.22 -9.20 21.33
N ASP A 25 -2.42 -8.21 20.96
CA ASP A 25 -2.83 -6.79 21.05
C ASP A 25 -4.10 -6.52 20.23
N GLU A 26 -5.09 -5.95 20.90
CA GLU A 26 -6.42 -5.70 20.33
C GLU A 26 -6.38 -4.71 19.17
N SER A 27 -5.53 -3.68 19.23
CA SER A 27 -5.39 -2.71 18.14
C SER A 27 -4.83 -3.34 16.87
N ILE A 28 -3.87 -4.27 17.01
CA ILE A 28 -3.34 -5.03 15.88
C ILE A 28 -4.41 -5.95 15.31
N TRP A 29 -5.17 -6.62 16.17
CA TRP A 29 -6.26 -7.50 15.72
C TRP A 29 -7.33 -6.71 14.95
N GLN A 30 -7.76 -5.56 15.45
CA GLN A 30 -8.71 -4.69 14.78
C GLN A 30 -8.18 -4.20 13.42
N ALA A 31 -6.90 -3.80 13.35
CA ALA A 31 -6.28 -3.42 12.09
C ALA A 31 -6.34 -4.55 11.05
N TRP A 32 -5.99 -5.76 11.44
CA TRP A 32 -6.06 -6.93 10.56
C TRP A 32 -7.50 -7.32 10.18
N GLN A 33 -8.49 -7.15 11.06
CA GLN A 33 -9.90 -7.33 10.71
C GLN A 33 -10.35 -6.34 9.63
N ILE A 34 -9.98 -5.06 9.75
CA ILE A 34 -10.27 -4.04 8.75
C ILE A 34 -9.66 -4.42 7.40
N LEU A 35 -8.38 -4.79 7.37
CA LEU A 35 -7.70 -5.21 6.14
C LEU A 35 -8.31 -6.46 5.53
N ALA A 36 -8.63 -7.47 6.36
CA ALA A 36 -9.20 -8.73 5.92
C ALA A 36 -10.62 -8.59 5.37
N ASN A 37 -11.38 -7.59 5.79
CA ASN A 37 -12.73 -7.30 5.30
C ASN A 37 -12.75 -6.24 4.19
N GLY A 38 -11.67 -5.49 4.03
CA GLY A 38 -11.49 -4.47 2.99
C GLY A 38 -10.59 -4.96 1.86
N ILE A 39 -9.33 -4.53 1.89
CA ILE A 39 -8.37 -4.75 0.80
C ILE A 39 -8.11 -6.23 0.46
N TYR A 40 -8.17 -7.14 1.44
CA TYR A 40 -7.99 -8.58 1.21
C TYR A 40 -9.29 -9.32 0.87
N ASN A 41 -10.42 -8.63 0.80
CA ASN A 41 -11.71 -9.22 0.47
C ASN A 41 -12.17 -8.82 -0.93
N CYS A 42 -11.43 -9.24 -1.95
CA CYS A 42 -11.80 -8.96 -3.33
C CYS A 42 -13.11 -9.68 -3.69
N PRO A 43 -14.16 -8.97 -4.12
CA PRO A 43 -15.44 -9.59 -4.48
C PRO A 43 -15.30 -10.57 -5.65
N ALA A 44 -16.05 -11.68 -5.59
CA ALA A 44 -16.14 -12.62 -6.69
C ALA A 44 -16.65 -11.91 -7.96
N GLY A 45 -16.04 -12.22 -9.12
CA GLY A 45 -16.42 -11.60 -10.40
C GLY A 45 -15.85 -10.20 -10.63
N ASN A 46 -15.12 -9.63 -9.68
CA ASN A 46 -14.32 -8.44 -9.92
C ASN A 46 -13.06 -8.84 -10.67
N ASN A 47 -13.14 -8.93 -12.00
CA ASN A 47 -12.10 -9.43 -12.91
C ASN A 47 -10.79 -8.62 -12.80
N GLN A 48 -10.19 -8.68 -11.65
CA GLN A 48 -8.88 -8.10 -11.37
C GLN A 48 -7.81 -9.08 -11.84
N GLN A 49 -7.23 -8.78 -12.97
CA GLN A 49 -6.03 -9.49 -13.42
C GLN A 49 -4.82 -8.78 -12.81
N GLY A 50 -4.43 -9.20 -11.61
CA GLY A 50 -3.32 -8.62 -10.88
C GLY A 50 -3.74 -7.64 -9.77
N PRO A 51 -2.78 -7.17 -8.97
CA PRO A 51 -3.00 -6.24 -7.88
C PRO A 51 -3.42 -4.86 -8.38
N HIS A 52 -4.08 -4.09 -7.53
CA HIS A 52 -4.31 -2.67 -7.78
C HIS A 52 -2.98 -1.94 -7.92
N GLU A 53 -2.88 -1.18 -8.99
CA GLU A 53 -1.73 -0.31 -9.20
C GLU A 53 -1.83 0.92 -8.28
N SER A 54 -0.73 1.24 -7.62
CA SER A 54 -0.62 2.49 -6.89
C SER A 54 -0.67 3.68 -7.87
N ILE A 55 -1.32 4.76 -7.45
CA ILE A 55 -1.35 6.03 -8.18
C ILE A 55 0.06 6.55 -8.47
N PHE A 56 1.03 6.21 -7.64
CA PHE A 56 2.43 6.63 -7.81
C PHE A 56 3.19 5.85 -8.89
N CYS A 57 2.66 4.71 -9.36
CA CYS A 57 3.28 3.92 -10.41
C CYS A 57 2.90 4.39 -11.82
N GLY A 58 1.83 5.18 -11.96
CA GLY A 58 1.36 5.68 -13.26
C GLY A 58 1.95 7.02 -13.64
N ARG A 59 2.01 7.30 -14.94
CA ARG A 59 2.32 8.64 -15.42
C ARG A 59 1.12 9.54 -15.19
N PRO A 60 1.31 10.77 -14.68
CA PRO A 60 0.22 11.72 -14.51
C PRO A 60 -0.56 11.94 -15.82
N SER A 61 -1.87 11.84 -15.76
CA SER A 61 -2.77 12.04 -16.88
C SER A 61 -4.11 12.61 -16.41
N LEU A 62 -4.68 13.52 -17.15
CA LEU A 62 -5.98 14.12 -16.83
C LEU A 62 -7.17 13.26 -17.31
N ASN A 63 -6.94 12.28 -18.16
CA ASN A 63 -8.02 11.51 -18.80
C ASN A 63 -8.00 10.04 -18.44
N ASN A 64 -6.84 9.42 -18.41
CA ASN A 64 -6.67 8.03 -18.07
C ASN A 64 -5.35 7.84 -17.32
N PHE A 65 -5.34 6.91 -16.36
CA PHE A 65 -4.27 6.73 -15.46
C PHE A 65 -4.15 5.24 -15.17
N GLN A 66 -3.19 4.65 -15.84
CA GLN A 66 -2.92 3.23 -15.76
C GLN A 66 -1.42 3.01 -15.90
N ALA A 67 -0.81 2.30 -14.97
CA ALA A 67 0.61 1.98 -15.01
C ALA A 67 0.88 0.79 -15.92
N SER A 68 -0.05 -0.16 -15.98
CA SER A 68 0.01 -1.32 -16.88
C SER A 68 -1.32 -1.56 -17.61
N SER A 69 -1.32 -2.48 -18.58
CA SER A 69 -2.54 -2.87 -19.29
C SER A 69 -3.41 -3.88 -18.53
N TRP A 70 -2.98 -4.32 -17.35
CA TRP A 70 -3.57 -5.50 -16.70
C TRP A 70 -4.52 -5.18 -15.56
N SER A 71 -4.33 -4.11 -14.84
CA SER A 71 -5.17 -3.81 -13.68
C SER A 71 -6.02 -2.58 -13.85
N LYS A 72 -7.19 -2.59 -13.20
CA LYS A 72 -8.06 -1.42 -13.14
C LYS A 72 -7.55 -0.43 -12.10
N MET A 73 -7.73 0.86 -12.39
CA MET A 73 -7.35 1.97 -11.51
C MET A 73 -8.40 2.31 -10.45
N CYS A 74 -9.23 1.37 -10.06
CA CYS A 74 -10.26 1.59 -9.04
C CYS A 74 -10.12 0.59 -7.90
N ASN A 75 -10.26 1.07 -6.68
CA ASN A 75 -10.35 0.22 -5.51
C ASN A 75 -11.72 -0.45 -5.47
N TYR A 76 -11.78 -1.74 -5.12
CA TYR A 76 -13.01 -2.46 -4.83
C TYR A 76 -13.40 -2.36 -3.35
N TYR A 77 -12.64 -1.64 -2.57
CA TYR A 77 -12.84 -1.36 -1.15
C TYR A 77 -12.87 0.15 -0.89
N ASP A 78 -13.36 0.53 0.27
CA ASP A 78 -13.30 1.91 0.73
C ASP A 78 -11.83 2.29 1.05
N PRO A 79 -11.24 3.24 0.32
CA PRO A 79 -9.84 3.63 0.51
C PRO A 79 -9.53 4.27 1.87
N THR A 80 -10.56 4.65 2.65
CA THR A 80 -10.36 5.19 4.01
C THR A 80 -10.05 4.10 5.03
N THR A 81 -10.40 2.85 4.74
CA THR A 81 -10.20 1.71 5.67
C THR A 81 -8.72 1.39 5.88
N THR A 82 -7.88 1.57 4.86
CA THR A 82 -6.42 1.36 5.01
C THR A 82 -5.79 2.40 5.93
N ALA A 83 -6.28 3.64 5.90
CA ALA A 83 -5.83 4.69 6.82
C ALA A 83 -6.21 4.37 8.28
N GLU A 84 -7.41 3.82 8.51
CA GLU A 84 -7.83 3.40 9.85
C GLU A 84 -6.97 2.24 10.38
N ALA A 85 -6.71 1.23 9.55
CA ALA A 85 -5.81 0.13 9.90
C ALA A 85 -4.39 0.63 10.22
N ALA A 86 -3.84 1.54 9.40
CA ALA A 86 -2.54 2.16 9.64
C ALA A 86 -2.53 2.93 10.96
N ARG A 87 -3.57 3.71 11.27
CA ARG A 87 -3.70 4.47 12.52
C ARG A 87 -3.67 3.55 13.75
N LEU A 88 -4.37 2.42 13.71
CA LEU A 88 -4.36 1.43 14.78
C LEU A 88 -2.96 0.83 14.98
N MET A 89 -2.27 0.47 13.90
CA MET A 89 -0.90 -0.04 13.98
C MET A 89 0.08 1.01 14.53
N VAL A 90 -0.03 2.25 14.09
CA VAL A 90 0.80 3.38 14.59
C VAL A 90 0.57 3.61 16.09
N SER A 91 -0.66 3.52 16.57
CA SER A 91 -0.99 3.79 17.98
C SER A 91 -0.24 2.88 18.96
N VAL A 92 0.09 1.68 18.55
CA VAL A 92 0.80 0.68 19.37
C VAL A 92 2.28 0.48 18.97
N ALA A 93 2.76 1.19 17.95
CA ALA A 93 4.10 0.99 17.40
C ALA A 93 5.21 1.11 18.45
N HIS A 94 5.04 1.95 19.46
CA HIS A 94 6.00 2.13 20.56
C HIS A 94 6.26 0.84 21.36
N LYS A 95 5.26 -0.08 21.43
CA LYS A 95 5.36 -1.36 22.14
C LYS A 95 6.18 -2.40 21.36
N TYR A 96 6.26 -2.26 20.02
CA TYR A 96 6.81 -3.26 19.12
C TYR A 96 8.09 -2.81 18.41
N ARG A 97 8.79 -1.84 18.99
CA ARG A 97 10.10 -1.41 18.48
C ARG A 97 11.08 -2.60 18.48
N GLY A 98 11.73 -2.80 17.33
CA GLY A 98 12.65 -3.93 17.12
C GLY A 98 11.97 -5.25 16.74
N ASN A 99 10.64 -5.32 16.72
CA ASN A 99 9.94 -6.44 16.12
C ASN A 99 9.93 -6.25 14.59
N ASN A 100 10.84 -6.92 13.91
CA ASN A 100 11.08 -6.73 12.49
C ASN A 100 9.83 -6.98 11.62
N ASN A 101 9.02 -7.97 11.98
CA ASN A 101 7.79 -8.29 11.25
C ASN A 101 6.73 -7.20 11.42
N PHE A 102 6.58 -6.69 12.66
CA PHE A 102 5.65 -5.60 12.94
C PHE A 102 6.05 -4.32 12.19
N GLU A 103 7.33 -3.95 12.26
CA GLU A 103 7.85 -2.77 11.58
C GLU A 103 7.71 -2.87 10.06
N TYR A 104 7.91 -4.05 9.48
CA TYR A 104 7.69 -4.28 8.05
C TYR A 104 6.22 -4.04 7.69
N ASP A 105 5.29 -4.68 8.40
CA ASP A 105 3.86 -4.58 8.10
C ASP A 105 3.33 -3.17 8.39
N LEU A 106 3.85 -2.48 9.41
CA LEU A 106 3.52 -1.08 9.68
C LEU A 106 3.86 -0.18 8.48
N VAL A 107 5.05 -0.36 7.89
CA VAL A 107 5.45 0.38 6.69
C VAL A 107 4.58 -0.02 5.50
N ASP A 108 4.32 -1.31 5.30
CA ASP A 108 3.54 -1.81 4.18
C ASP A 108 2.07 -1.34 4.21
N ILE A 109 1.42 -1.39 5.36
CA ILE A 109 0.06 -0.89 5.55
C ILE A 109 0.00 0.63 5.40
N THR A 110 0.97 1.34 5.97
CA THR A 110 1.02 2.81 5.90
C THR A 110 1.26 3.30 4.47
N ARG A 111 2.13 2.65 3.69
CA ARG A 111 2.34 3.00 2.28
C ARG A 111 1.07 2.84 1.46
N GLN A 112 0.26 1.80 1.75
CA GLN A 112 -1.02 1.61 1.07
C GLN A 112 -2.00 2.73 1.43
N ALA A 113 -2.09 3.10 2.71
CA ALA A 113 -2.93 4.21 3.16
C ALA A 113 -2.55 5.56 2.50
N ILE A 114 -1.24 5.83 2.35
CA ILE A 114 -0.76 7.02 1.64
C ILE A 114 -1.14 6.96 0.16
N ALA A 115 -1.00 5.82 -0.50
CA ALA A 115 -1.35 5.65 -1.91
C ALA A 115 -2.87 5.81 -2.14
N ASP A 116 -3.69 5.27 -1.26
CA ASP A 116 -5.15 5.41 -1.33
C ASP A 116 -5.59 6.87 -1.13
N ARG A 117 -4.98 7.56 -0.16
CA ARG A 117 -5.22 8.99 0.02
C ARG A 117 -4.76 9.81 -1.18
N ALA A 118 -3.60 9.49 -1.74
CA ALA A 118 -3.08 10.18 -2.90
C ALA A 118 -3.99 10.03 -4.13
N ARG A 119 -4.61 8.87 -4.31
CA ARG A 119 -5.61 8.65 -5.36
C ARG A 119 -6.82 9.58 -5.20
N ILE A 120 -7.33 9.74 -3.99
CA ILE A 120 -8.46 10.66 -3.71
C ILE A 120 -8.08 12.09 -4.05
N VAL A 121 -6.91 12.54 -3.59
CA VAL A 121 -6.41 13.90 -3.86
C VAL A 121 -6.16 14.13 -5.34
N TYR A 122 -5.62 13.14 -6.05
CA TYR A 122 -5.42 13.20 -7.50
C TYR A 122 -6.75 13.37 -8.26
N ASN A 123 -7.78 12.62 -7.86
CA ASN A 123 -9.10 12.74 -8.47
C ASN A 123 -9.69 14.14 -8.26
N TYR A 124 -9.48 14.77 -7.10
CA TYR A 124 -9.86 16.16 -6.87
C TYR A 124 -9.09 17.11 -7.78
N ALA A 125 -7.77 16.96 -7.92
CA ALA A 125 -6.99 17.79 -8.83
C ALA A 125 -7.46 17.67 -10.29
N VAL A 126 -7.81 16.46 -10.75
CA VAL A 126 -8.37 16.25 -12.09
C VAL A 126 -9.73 16.93 -12.25
N ALA A 127 -10.60 16.86 -11.24
CA ALA A 127 -11.90 17.51 -11.27
C ALA A 127 -11.75 19.05 -11.30
N ASP A 128 -10.86 19.61 -10.49
CA ASP A 128 -10.57 21.04 -10.44
C ASP A 128 -10.03 21.55 -11.79
N PHE A 129 -9.12 20.79 -12.40
CA PHE A 129 -8.61 21.12 -13.74
C PHE A 129 -9.74 21.20 -14.77
N LYS A 130 -10.64 20.21 -14.77
CA LYS A 130 -11.78 20.15 -15.69
C LYS A 130 -12.81 21.26 -15.45
N SER A 131 -12.94 21.71 -14.22
CA SER A 131 -13.82 22.84 -13.85
C SER A 131 -13.15 24.21 -13.95
N PHE A 132 -11.88 24.27 -14.36
CA PHE A 132 -11.08 25.50 -14.43
C PHE A 132 -10.87 26.20 -13.07
N ASP A 133 -11.02 25.48 -11.96
CA ASP A 133 -10.71 26.00 -10.61
C ASP A 133 -9.20 25.93 -10.33
N LYS A 134 -8.51 26.97 -10.76
CA LYS A 134 -7.04 27.08 -10.63
C LYS A 134 -6.57 27.05 -9.16
N LYS A 135 -7.36 27.60 -8.24
CA LYS A 135 -6.98 27.68 -6.82
C LYS A 135 -7.01 26.30 -6.16
N SER A 136 -8.12 25.59 -6.31
CA SER A 136 -8.26 24.22 -5.80
C SER A 136 -7.28 23.27 -6.47
N TYR A 137 -7.09 23.37 -7.78
CA TYR A 137 -6.11 22.61 -8.54
C TYR A 137 -4.68 22.76 -7.97
N ALA A 138 -4.22 23.98 -7.74
CA ALA A 138 -2.91 24.23 -7.15
C ALA A 138 -2.79 23.63 -5.73
N THR A 139 -3.86 23.67 -4.96
CA THR A 139 -3.91 23.11 -3.61
C THR A 139 -3.81 21.59 -3.64
N HIS A 140 -4.65 20.91 -4.42
CA HIS A 140 -4.67 19.45 -4.49
C HIS A 140 -3.41 18.90 -5.17
N THR A 141 -2.86 19.59 -6.17
CA THR A 141 -1.58 19.19 -6.77
C THR A 141 -0.45 19.23 -5.74
N ARG A 142 -0.36 20.30 -4.93
CA ARG A 142 0.63 20.37 -3.86
C ARG A 142 0.46 19.25 -2.83
N GLN A 143 -0.76 18.97 -2.39
CA GLN A 143 -1.04 17.86 -1.47
C GLN A 143 -0.63 16.52 -2.06
N PHE A 144 -0.86 16.29 -3.35
CA PHE A 144 -0.43 15.06 -4.01
C PHE A 144 1.10 14.92 -4.00
N LEU A 145 1.84 15.99 -4.31
CA LEU A 145 3.30 15.98 -4.27
C LEU A 145 3.85 15.77 -2.84
N GLU A 146 3.19 16.35 -1.83
CA GLU A 146 3.54 16.09 -0.43
C GLU A 146 3.36 14.62 -0.05
N LEU A 147 2.26 13.98 -0.48
CA LEU A 147 2.03 12.55 -0.27
C LEU A 147 3.07 11.67 -1.00
N LEU A 148 3.50 12.06 -2.19
CA LEU A 148 4.58 11.37 -2.91
C LEU A 148 5.90 11.43 -2.14
N ILE A 149 6.25 12.60 -1.61
CA ILE A 149 7.46 12.77 -0.77
C ILE A 149 7.35 11.97 0.54
N MET A 150 6.15 11.94 1.15
CA MET A 150 5.93 11.12 2.34
C MET A 150 6.10 9.63 2.05
N GLN A 151 5.59 9.16 0.92
CA GLN A 151 5.75 7.78 0.47
C GLN A 151 7.23 7.40 0.30
N ASP A 152 8.00 8.24 -0.40
CA ASP A 152 9.43 8.03 -0.60
C ASP A 152 10.20 7.94 0.73
N LYS A 153 9.94 8.89 1.65
CA LYS A 153 10.56 8.89 2.98
C LYS A 153 10.18 7.64 3.78
N LEU A 154 8.92 7.23 3.76
CA LEU A 154 8.46 6.02 4.45
C LEU A 154 9.14 4.77 3.92
N LEU A 155 9.14 4.57 2.61
CA LEU A 155 9.77 3.41 1.96
C LEU A 155 11.29 3.41 2.16
N GLY A 156 11.90 4.58 2.22
CA GLY A 156 13.32 4.76 2.53
C GLY A 156 13.75 4.26 3.92
N THR A 157 12.81 4.09 4.85
CA THR A 157 13.11 3.60 6.21
C THR A 157 13.48 2.13 6.27
N ARG A 158 13.13 1.33 5.25
CA ARG A 158 13.39 -0.11 5.23
C ARG A 158 14.06 -0.56 3.94
N LYS A 159 15.07 -1.42 4.10
CA LYS A 159 15.85 -1.93 2.97
C LYS A 159 15.03 -2.73 1.95
N GLU A 160 13.97 -3.41 2.42
CA GLU A 160 13.10 -4.26 1.60
C GLU A 160 12.34 -3.46 0.53
N PHE A 161 12.09 -2.17 0.78
CA PHE A 161 11.37 -1.29 -0.14
C PHE A 161 12.29 -0.42 -1.00
N LYS A 162 13.62 -0.53 -0.85
CA LYS A 162 14.57 0.27 -1.62
C LYS A 162 14.83 -0.36 -2.99
N VAL A 163 14.59 0.39 -4.05
CA VAL A 163 14.80 -0.05 -5.43
C VAL A 163 16.27 -0.41 -5.72
N GLY A 164 17.22 0.21 -5.03
CA GLY A 164 18.64 -0.05 -5.22
C GLY A 164 19.04 -1.52 -5.05
N ASN A 165 18.39 -2.24 -4.15
CA ASN A 165 18.63 -3.67 -3.97
C ASN A 165 18.22 -4.48 -5.21
N TRP A 166 17.11 -4.11 -5.85
CA TRP A 166 16.61 -4.76 -7.07
C TRP A 166 17.53 -4.46 -8.27
N ILE A 167 17.96 -3.21 -8.39
CA ILE A 167 18.94 -2.79 -9.42
C ILE A 167 20.25 -3.56 -9.23
N GLN A 168 20.77 -3.66 -8.00
CA GLN A 168 22.00 -4.40 -7.74
C GLN A 168 21.86 -5.89 -8.07
N GLN A 169 20.71 -6.52 -7.75
CA GLN A 169 20.46 -7.90 -8.12
C GLN A 169 20.41 -8.09 -9.65
N ALA A 170 19.74 -7.19 -10.37
CA ALA A 170 19.70 -7.21 -11.84
C ALA A 170 21.12 -7.08 -12.42
N ARG A 171 21.93 -6.14 -11.92
CA ARG A 171 23.33 -5.97 -12.33
C ARG A 171 24.17 -7.21 -12.08
N ASN A 172 23.94 -7.93 -10.99
CA ASN A 172 24.66 -9.16 -10.68
C ASN A 172 24.35 -10.31 -11.66
N LEU A 173 23.24 -10.25 -12.39
CA LEU A 173 22.90 -11.22 -13.44
C LEU A 173 23.61 -10.93 -14.76
N GLY A 174 24.04 -9.70 -15.00
CA GLY A 174 24.78 -9.31 -16.18
C GLY A 174 26.17 -9.92 -16.22
N SER A 175 26.59 -10.42 -17.38
CA SER A 175 27.91 -11.02 -17.61
C SER A 175 28.93 -10.00 -18.12
N THR A 176 28.47 -8.97 -18.82
CA THR A 176 29.30 -7.88 -19.36
C THR A 176 29.04 -6.56 -18.66
N SER A 177 29.90 -5.57 -18.83
CA SER A 177 29.68 -4.21 -18.34
C SER A 177 28.44 -3.58 -18.92
N GLU A 178 28.19 -3.78 -20.21
CA GLU A 178 27.04 -3.24 -20.92
C GLU A 178 25.72 -3.83 -20.38
N GLU A 179 25.65 -5.14 -20.12
CA GLU A 179 24.49 -5.79 -19.50
C GLU A 179 24.23 -5.32 -18.07
N LYS A 180 25.25 -4.88 -17.35
CA LYS A 180 25.11 -4.37 -15.97
C LYS A 180 24.64 -2.93 -15.90
N ASP A 181 24.79 -2.17 -16.99
CA ASP A 181 24.42 -0.76 -17.08
C ASP A 181 23.07 -0.51 -17.74
N LEU A 182 22.42 -1.56 -18.28
CA LEU A 182 21.06 -1.53 -18.78
C LEU A 182 20.05 -1.67 -17.65
#